data_0c2df4b05184cef387a9b914dba4ddf3
#
_entry.id   0c2df4b05184cef387a9b914dba4ddf3
#
_cell.length_a   1.000
_cell.length_b   1.000
_cell.length_c   1.000
_cell.angle_alpha   90.00
_cell.angle_beta   90.00
_cell.angle_gamma   90.00
#
_symmetry.space_group_name_H-M   'P 1'
#
loop_
_entity.id
_entity.type
_entity.pdbx_description
1 polymer ?
#
loop_
_entity_poly.entity_id
_entity_poly.type
_entity_poly.pdbx_seq_one_letter_code
_entity_poly.pdbx_strand_id
1 'polypeptide(L)'
;ILNWKALISVYSFIMLATTSYTQLETPKLSPRCKFTQTVGLTDVVVDYSRPSKRDRVVFGNVVPYNKVWRLGANKNSTIDISSDLYFGSDTLLKGTYALFAEPSEQSWELVFYDETSNWGTPDTWDEAKVACRIKSNVISLTSPLETMTISIDDIGTRSATLNIAWDQIRVSYPFELDTESQVVKSIDDVMAGPSSSDYYKSAKYYLMEGLDAEKALVW
;
A
#
# COMPACT_ATOMS: atom_id res chain seq x y z
N ILE A 1 -0.85 -32.79 58.94
CA ILE A 1 0.15 -33.09 57.90
C ILE A 1 -0.57 -32.87 56.58
N LEU A 2 -0.28 -31.73 55.94
CA LEU A 2 -0.92 -31.34 54.69
C LEU A 2 -0.42 -32.26 53.55
N ASN A 3 -1.33 -32.89 52.84
CA ASN A 3 -1.02 -33.90 51.85
C ASN A 3 -0.48 -33.20 50.59
N TRP A 4 0.83 -33.28 50.37
CA TRP A 4 1.56 -32.75 49.23
C TRP A 4 0.93 -33.06 47.85
N LYS A 5 0.35 -34.25 47.70
CA LYS A 5 -0.32 -34.65 46.45
C LYS A 5 -1.61 -33.84 46.18
N ALA A 6 -2.28 -33.41 47.24
CA ALA A 6 -3.48 -32.54 47.11
C ALA A 6 -3.09 -31.10 46.71
N LEU A 7 -1.96 -30.57 47.20
CA LEU A 7 -1.43 -29.27 46.80
C LEU A 7 -1.02 -29.22 45.34
N ILE A 8 -0.37 -30.25 44.81
CA ILE A 8 0.02 -30.33 43.40
C ILE A 8 -1.23 -30.40 42.49
N SER A 9 -2.26 -31.14 42.90
CA SER A 9 -3.53 -31.25 42.14
C SER A 9 -4.26 -29.90 42.05
N VAL A 10 -4.27 -29.11 43.12
CA VAL A 10 -4.90 -27.78 43.13
C VAL A 10 -4.10 -26.79 42.31
N TYR A 11 -2.75 -26.84 42.35
CA TYR A 11 -1.89 -25.99 41.50
C TYR A 11 -2.02 -26.31 40.01
N SER A 12 -2.12 -27.58 39.64
CA SER A 12 -2.37 -28.00 38.24
C SER A 12 -3.73 -27.54 37.70
N PHE A 13 -4.76 -27.45 38.57
CA PHE A 13 -6.09 -27.01 38.16
C PHE A 13 -6.19 -25.48 38.04
N ILE A 14 -5.41 -24.72 38.80
CA ILE A 14 -5.38 -23.25 38.72
C ILE A 14 -4.63 -22.76 37.45
N MET A 15 -3.65 -23.51 36.97
CA MET A 15 -2.91 -23.16 35.75
C MET A 15 -3.68 -23.38 34.43
N LEU A 16 -4.83 -24.08 34.47
CA LEU A 16 -5.68 -24.36 33.31
C LEU A 16 -6.78 -23.32 33.07
N ALA A 17 -6.93 -22.35 33.96
CA ALA A 17 -7.86 -21.23 33.79
C ALA A 17 -7.18 -20.06 33.03
N THR A 18 -6.64 -20.33 31.85
CA THR A 18 -6.38 -19.26 30.87
C THR A 18 -7.72 -18.81 30.33
N THR A 19 -8.26 -17.75 30.89
CA THR A 19 -9.41 -17.05 30.32
C THR A 19 -9.01 -16.53 28.94
N SER A 20 -9.33 -17.27 27.90
CA SER A 20 -9.34 -16.76 26.54
C SER A 20 -10.40 -15.66 26.49
N TYR A 21 -9.97 -14.41 26.60
CA TYR A 21 -10.83 -13.29 26.25
C TYR A 21 -10.99 -13.31 24.72
N THR A 22 -12.04 -13.93 24.23
CA THR A 22 -12.46 -13.73 22.84
C THR A 22 -12.93 -12.29 22.76
N GLN A 23 -12.15 -11.43 22.06
CA GLN A 23 -12.64 -10.10 21.75
C GLN A 23 -13.86 -10.24 20.85
N LEU A 24 -14.96 -9.59 21.24
CA LEU A 24 -16.15 -9.51 20.40
C LEU A 24 -15.77 -8.76 19.11
N GLU A 25 -15.79 -9.47 17.98
CA GLU A 25 -15.59 -8.87 16.68
C GLU A 25 -16.91 -8.28 16.17
N THR A 26 -16.90 -7.00 15.86
CA THR A 26 -18.04 -6.30 15.27
C THR A 26 -17.66 -5.73 13.90
N PRO A 27 -18.61 -5.64 12.95
CA PRO A 27 -18.36 -5.03 11.65
C PRO A 27 -17.88 -3.59 11.82
N LYS A 28 -16.78 -3.24 11.14
CA LYS A 28 -16.22 -1.88 11.17
C LYS A 28 -17.05 -0.95 10.29
N LEU A 29 -17.34 0.23 10.79
CA LEU A 29 -18.10 1.27 10.07
C LEU A 29 -17.37 1.79 8.81
N SER A 30 -16.05 1.64 8.75
CA SER A 30 -15.21 1.96 7.59
C SER A 30 -14.29 0.76 7.37
N PRO A 31 -14.75 -0.24 6.62
CA PRO A 31 -13.98 -1.47 6.40
C PRO A 31 -12.68 -1.18 5.65
N ARG A 32 -11.65 -1.96 5.93
CA ARG A 32 -10.38 -1.88 5.24
C ARG A 32 -10.46 -2.53 3.86
N CYS A 33 -9.82 -1.91 2.90
CA CYS A 33 -9.65 -2.42 1.54
C CYS A 33 -8.15 -2.40 1.24
N LYS A 34 -7.63 -3.50 0.74
CA LYS A 34 -6.29 -3.58 0.20
C LYS A 34 -6.38 -4.23 -1.18
N PHE A 35 -5.76 -3.60 -2.16
CA PHE A 35 -5.66 -4.16 -3.51
C PHE A 35 -4.28 -3.90 -4.09
N THR A 36 -3.90 -4.71 -5.06
CA THR A 36 -2.71 -4.54 -5.88
C THR A 36 -3.15 -4.41 -7.33
N GLN A 37 -2.60 -3.41 -8.01
CA GLN A 37 -2.74 -3.24 -9.46
C GLN A 37 -1.36 -3.20 -10.08
N THR A 38 -1.10 -4.14 -11.00
CA THR A 38 0.11 -4.10 -11.81
C THR A 38 -0.13 -3.20 -13.03
N VAL A 39 0.76 -2.24 -13.25
CA VAL A 39 0.78 -1.36 -14.43
C VAL A 39 2.13 -1.52 -15.10
N GLY A 40 2.17 -1.99 -16.34
CA GLY A 40 3.43 -2.39 -16.97
C GLY A 40 4.13 -3.48 -16.15
N LEU A 41 5.31 -3.18 -15.61
CA LEU A 41 6.08 -4.05 -14.71
C LEU A 41 6.08 -3.56 -13.26
N THR A 42 5.23 -2.59 -12.93
CA THR A 42 5.17 -1.95 -11.61
C THR A 42 3.94 -2.40 -10.85
N ASP A 43 4.14 -2.89 -9.65
CA ASP A 43 3.05 -3.16 -8.72
C ASP A 43 2.76 -1.92 -7.88
N VAL A 44 1.49 -1.54 -7.83
CA VAL A 44 0.95 -0.47 -7.00
C VAL A 44 -0.03 -1.09 -6.01
N VAL A 45 0.32 -1.06 -4.73
CA VAL A 45 -0.50 -1.61 -3.64
C VAL A 45 -1.13 -0.46 -2.87
N VAL A 46 -2.45 -0.43 -2.79
CA VAL A 46 -3.18 0.57 -2.00
C VAL A 46 -3.89 -0.12 -0.85
N ASP A 47 -3.71 0.41 0.36
CA ASP A 47 -4.33 -0.11 1.58
C ASP A 47 -4.97 1.04 2.37
N TYR A 48 -6.30 1.05 2.48
CA TYR A 48 -7.06 2.16 3.06
C TYR A 48 -8.36 1.71 3.70
N SER A 49 -8.92 2.54 4.58
CA SER A 49 -10.26 2.31 5.13
C SER A 49 -11.30 3.14 4.38
N ARG A 50 -12.44 2.52 4.06
CA ARG A 50 -13.49 3.06 3.19
C ARG A 50 -14.66 3.63 4.01
N PRO A 51 -14.68 4.91 4.34
CA PRO A 51 -15.84 5.52 4.99
C PRO A 51 -17.04 5.61 4.04
N SER A 52 -18.25 5.45 4.60
CA SER A 52 -19.51 5.69 3.91
C SER A 52 -20.06 7.08 4.23
N LYS A 53 -20.78 7.65 3.30
CA LYS A 53 -21.42 8.99 3.41
C LYS A 53 -22.51 9.04 4.49
N ARG A 54 -23.42 8.07 4.51
CA ARG A 54 -24.51 7.94 5.49
C ARG A 54 -25.31 9.22 5.67
N ASP A 55 -25.86 9.72 4.59
CA ASP A 55 -26.70 10.95 4.54
C ASP A 55 -26.02 12.24 5.03
N ARG A 56 -24.68 12.22 5.23
CA ARG A 56 -23.91 13.39 5.66
C ARG A 56 -23.45 14.21 4.45
N VAL A 57 -23.26 15.48 4.65
CA VAL A 57 -22.48 16.33 3.74
C VAL A 57 -21.01 15.97 3.94
N VAL A 58 -20.37 15.44 2.89
CA VAL A 58 -19.00 14.95 2.99
C VAL A 58 -18.02 16.12 2.96
N PHE A 59 -17.90 16.79 1.83
CA PHE A 59 -16.92 17.86 1.64
C PHE A 59 -17.47 19.18 2.17
N GLY A 60 -16.62 19.90 2.91
CA GLY A 60 -17.00 21.09 3.66
C GLY A 60 -17.52 20.80 5.08
N ASN A 61 -17.86 19.55 5.41
CA ASN A 61 -18.33 19.16 6.74
C ASN A 61 -17.50 17.98 7.32
N VAL A 62 -17.73 16.70 6.86
CA VAL A 62 -16.98 15.54 7.34
C VAL A 62 -15.50 15.66 6.98
N VAL A 63 -15.23 16.17 5.80
CA VAL A 63 -13.89 16.51 5.28
C VAL A 63 -13.87 18.03 5.06
N PRO A 64 -13.27 18.79 5.97
CA PRO A 64 -13.17 20.25 5.82
C PRO A 64 -12.33 20.63 4.61
N TYR A 65 -12.71 21.70 3.92
CA TYR A 65 -11.89 22.29 2.86
C TYR A 65 -10.64 22.98 3.41
N ASN A 66 -9.57 22.98 2.61
CA ASN A 66 -8.30 23.64 2.88
C ASN A 66 -7.65 23.16 4.20
N LYS A 67 -7.82 21.88 4.50
CA LYS A 67 -7.17 21.18 5.62
C LYS A 67 -6.67 19.83 5.19
N VAL A 68 -5.51 19.44 5.70
CA VAL A 68 -4.95 18.12 5.47
C VAL A 68 -5.87 17.06 6.04
N TRP A 69 -6.26 16.11 5.21
CA TRP A 69 -7.09 14.97 5.53
C TRP A 69 -6.35 13.67 5.24
N ARG A 70 -6.44 12.69 6.15
CA ARG A 70 -5.80 11.37 6.06
C ARG A 70 -6.33 10.45 4.95
N LEU A 71 -7.04 10.96 3.98
CA LEU A 71 -7.59 10.27 2.80
C LEU A 71 -8.24 8.91 3.15
N GLY A 72 -9.25 8.95 4.04
CA GLY A 72 -9.96 7.76 4.51
C GLY A 72 -10.37 7.85 5.97
N ALA A 73 -10.28 6.72 6.68
CA ALA A 73 -10.66 6.59 8.08
C ALA A 73 -9.71 5.66 8.82
N ASN A 74 -9.69 5.70 10.16
CA ASN A 74 -8.86 4.87 11.04
C ASN A 74 -7.35 5.12 10.82
N LYS A 75 -6.56 4.06 10.60
CA LYS A 75 -5.14 4.14 10.23
C LYS A 75 -4.97 4.88 8.92
N ASN A 76 -3.80 5.43 8.69
CA ASN A 76 -3.43 6.04 7.43
C ASN A 76 -3.75 5.13 6.24
N SER A 77 -4.24 5.75 5.18
CA SER A 77 -4.22 5.15 3.86
C SER A 77 -2.79 5.14 3.36
N THR A 78 -2.36 4.05 2.75
CA THR A 78 -0.99 3.90 2.25
C THR A 78 -0.99 3.46 0.80
N ILE A 79 0.05 3.86 0.09
CA ILE A 79 0.40 3.34 -1.23
C ILE A 79 1.83 2.80 -1.17
N ASP A 80 2.06 1.63 -1.75
CA ASP A 80 3.37 1.02 -1.92
C ASP A 80 3.61 0.79 -3.39
N ILE A 81 4.73 1.27 -3.91
CA ILE A 81 5.05 1.25 -5.34
C ILE A 81 6.41 0.60 -5.56
N SER A 82 6.47 -0.36 -6.48
CA SER A 82 7.68 -1.14 -6.75
C SER A 82 8.67 -0.44 -7.68
N SER A 83 8.25 0.64 -8.36
CA SER A 83 9.11 1.53 -9.15
C SER A 83 8.60 2.96 -9.11
N ASP A 84 9.38 3.91 -9.61
CA ASP A 84 9.04 5.33 -9.61
C ASP A 84 7.80 5.62 -10.45
N LEU A 85 6.96 6.56 -9.97
CA LEU A 85 5.81 7.10 -10.70
C LEU A 85 6.09 8.54 -11.11
N TYR A 86 5.72 8.88 -12.35
CA TYR A 86 5.90 10.21 -12.92
C TYR A 86 4.54 10.89 -13.11
N PHE A 87 4.31 11.97 -12.38
CA PHE A 87 3.10 12.80 -12.47
C PHE A 87 3.43 14.12 -13.20
N GLY A 88 3.56 14.07 -14.52
CA GLY A 88 4.04 15.21 -15.31
C GLY A 88 5.48 15.54 -14.95
N SER A 89 5.71 16.70 -14.31
CA SER A 89 7.05 17.12 -13.86
C SER A 89 7.46 16.56 -12.51
N ASP A 90 6.51 16.01 -11.75
CA ASP A 90 6.75 15.54 -10.39
C ASP A 90 7.03 14.04 -10.39
N THR A 91 8.01 13.62 -9.62
CA THR A 91 8.41 12.21 -9.49
C THR A 91 8.20 11.73 -8.08
N LEU A 92 7.49 10.62 -7.93
CA LEU A 92 7.40 9.85 -6.70
C LEU A 92 8.32 8.64 -6.81
N LEU A 93 9.37 8.59 -6.01
CA LEU A 93 10.31 7.47 -6.00
C LEU A 93 9.64 6.20 -5.47
N LYS A 94 10.15 5.04 -5.86
CA LYS A 94 9.69 3.75 -5.32
C LYS A 94 9.74 3.74 -3.79
N GLY A 95 8.71 3.19 -3.16
CA GLY A 95 8.61 3.17 -1.70
C GLY A 95 7.19 3.03 -1.20
N THR A 96 7.04 3.12 0.12
CA THR A 96 5.74 3.07 0.79
C THR A 96 5.45 4.42 1.43
N TYR A 97 4.30 5.01 1.11
CA TYR A 97 3.91 6.35 1.55
C TYR A 97 2.53 6.34 2.21
N ALA A 98 2.34 7.18 3.21
CA ALA A 98 1.01 7.54 3.66
C ALA A 98 0.37 8.54 2.68
N LEU A 99 -0.92 8.36 2.42
CA LEU A 99 -1.69 9.24 1.56
C LEU A 99 -2.47 10.26 2.39
N PHE A 100 -2.24 11.53 2.10
CA PHE A 100 -3.05 12.64 2.59
C PHE A 100 -3.61 13.43 1.41
N ALA A 101 -4.67 14.17 1.66
CA ALA A 101 -5.21 15.10 0.68
C ALA A 101 -5.56 16.43 1.35
N GLU A 102 -5.42 17.52 0.61
CA GLU A 102 -5.96 18.83 0.98
C GLU A 102 -7.03 19.22 -0.05
N PRO A 103 -8.31 18.94 0.26
CA PRO A 103 -9.41 19.26 -0.63
C PRO A 103 -9.73 20.74 -0.64
N SER A 104 -9.99 21.31 -1.82
CA SER A 104 -10.74 22.56 -2.00
C SER A 104 -11.98 22.27 -2.85
N GLU A 105 -12.84 23.27 -3.06
CA GLU A 105 -14.03 23.12 -3.89
C GLU A 105 -13.70 22.81 -5.35
N GLN A 106 -12.56 23.29 -5.85
CA GLN A 106 -12.21 23.22 -7.27
C GLN A 106 -11.10 22.23 -7.57
N SER A 107 -10.22 21.95 -6.60
CA SER A 107 -9.05 21.10 -6.79
C SER A 107 -8.62 20.46 -5.50
N TRP A 108 -7.91 19.32 -5.60
CA TRP A 108 -7.30 18.65 -4.46
C TRP A 108 -5.79 18.54 -4.66
N GLU A 109 -5.06 18.76 -3.59
CA GLU A 109 -3.66 18.33 -3.51
C GLU A 109 -3.60 16.96 -2.86
N LEU A 110 -3.00 15.99 -3.56
CA LEU A 110 -2.66 14.68 -3.02
C LEU A 110 -1.22 14.71 -2.55
N VAL A 111 -0.99 14.28 -1.32
CA VAL A 111 0.31 14.32 -0.66
C VAL A 111 0.76 12.91 -0.34
N PHE A 112 1.96 12.56 -0.78
CA PHE A 112 2.67 11.33 -0.44
C PHE A 112 3.66 11.66 0.69
N TYR A 113 3.51 10.98 1.82
CA TYR A 113 4.20 11.32 3.05
C TYR A 113 5.00 10.11 3.57
N ASP A 114 6.26 10.31 3.90
CA ASP A 114 7.20 9.22 4.23
C ASP A 114 6.87 8.46 5.51
N GLU A 115 6.11 9.07 6.45
CA GLU A 115 5.73 8.39 7.68
C GLU A 115 4.37 7.74 7.57
N THR A 116 4.33 6.41 7.65
CA THR A 116 3.13 5.59 7.44
C THR A 116 2.50 5.07 8.74
N SER A 117 3.15 5.26 9.88
CA SER A 117 2.76 4.68 11.17
C SER A 117 1.69 5.47 11.93
N ASN A 118 1.33 6.66 11.48
CA ASN A 118 0.38 7.55 12.13
C ASN A 118 -1.04 6.99 12.17
N TRP A 119 -1.75 7.30 13.26
CA TRP A 119 -3.18 7.11 13.35
C TRP A 119 -3.90 8.43 13.03
N GLY A 120 -4.15 8.66 11.74
CA GLY A 120 -4.74 9.92 11.28
C GLY A 120 -3.70 10.93 10.79
N THR A 121 -4.07 12.21 10.79
CA THR A 121 -3.15 13.30 10.48
C THR A 121 -2.18 13.48 11.65
N PRO A 122 -0.86 13.65 11.42
CA PRO A 122 0.10 13.95 12.47
C PRO A 122 -0.29 15.21 13.26
N ASP A 123 -0.04 15.22 14.57
CA ASP A 123 -0.30 16.40 15.42
C ASP A 123 0.56 17.60 14.97
N THR A 124 1.77 17.32 14.51
CA THR A 124 2.66 18.30 13.90
C THR A 124 3.00 17.85 12.49
N TRP A 125 2.60 18.67 11.51
CA TRP A 125 2.93 18.42 10.11
C TRP A 125 4.37 18.81 9.84
N ASP A 126 5.13 17.91 9.21
CA ASP A 126 6.53 18.11 8.85
C ASP A 126 6.69 18.08 7.33
N GLU A 127 6.91 19.24 6.72
CA GLU A 127 7.09 19.35 5.25
C GLU A 127 8.31 18.59 4.76
N ALA A 128 9.31 18.33 5.57
CA ALA A 128 10.47 17.54 5.19
C ALA A 128 10.15 16.05 4.92
N LYS A 129 8.99 15.57 5.40
CA LYS A 129 8.47 14.23 5.15
C LYS A 129 7.53 14.14 3.94
N VAL A 130 7.29 15.24 3.25
CA VAL A 130 6.51 15.24 2.00
C VAL A 130 7.40 14.78 0.86
N ALA A 131 7.19 13.54 0.40
CA ALA A 131 7.96 12.98 -0.72
C ALA A 131 7.51 13.54 -2.06
N CYS A 132 6.21 13.75 -2.23
CA CYS A 132 5.63 14.32 -3.44
C CYS A 132 4.29 14.96 -3.13
N ARG A 133 3.94 16.03 -3.88
CA ARG A 133 2.65 16.72 -3.79
C ARG A 133 2.16 17.00 -5.20
N ILE A 134 0.98 16.52 -5.53
CA ILE A 134 0.40 16.65 -6.86
C ILE A 134 -1.01 17.23 -6.77
N LYS A 135 -1.38 18.03 -7.76
CA LYS A 135 -2.67 18.71 -7.80
C LYS A 135 -3.53 18.24 -8.96
N SER A 136 -4.82 18.05 -8.71
CA SER A 136 -5.81 17.75 -9.74
C SER A 136 -7.11 18.50 -9.50
N ASN A 137 -7.83 18.77 -10.59
CA ASN A 137 -9.13 19.42 -10.52
C ASN A 137 -10.22 18.43 -10.11
N VAL A 138 -11.24 18.95 -9.46
CA VAL A 138 -12.44 18.23 -9.08
C VAL A 138 -13.28 17.95 -10.33
N ILE A 139 -13.76 16.72 -10.44
CA ILE A 139 -14.71 16.26 -11.44
C ILE A 139 -16.01 15.91 -10.72
N SER A 140 -17.11 16.55 -11.11
CA SER A 140 -18.43 16.25 -10.56
C SER A 140 -18.99 14.95 -11.12
N LEU A 141 -19.46 14.07 -10.25
CA LEU A 141 -20.14 12.84 -10.63
C LEU A 141 -21.64 13.05 -10.76
N THR A 142 -22.26 12.41 -11.73
CA THR A 142 -23.71 12.45 -11.96
C THR A 142 -24.50 11.70 -10.88
N SER A 143 -23.87 10.71 -10.26
CA SER A 143 -24.47 9.92 -9.18
C SER A 143 -23.51 9.86 -7.99
N PRO A 144 -23.99 10.06 -6.76
CA PRO A 144 -23.15 10.05 -5.58
C PRO A 144 -22.64 8.63 -5.27
N LEU A 145 -21.37 8.53 -4.90
CA LEU A 145 -20.77 7.31 -4.37
C LEU A 145 -20.92 7.29 -2.85
N GLU A 146 -21.67 6.32 -2.36
CA GLU A 146 -21.90 6.13 -0.92
C GLU A 146 -20.60 5.86 -0.15
N THR A 147 -19.73 5.05 -0.72
CA THR A 147 -18.49 4.60 -0.06
C THR A 147 -17.28 5.17 -0.79
N MET A 148 -16.38 5.82 -0.05
CA MET A 148 -15.11 6.31 -0.60
C MET A 148 -14.36 5.21 -1.32
N THR A 149 -13.89 5.51 -2.52
CA THR A 149 -13.18 4.55 -3.38
C THR A 149 -11.88 5.17 -3.88
N ILE A 150 -10.78 4.42 -3.73
CA ILE A 150 -9.52 4.64 -4.44
C ILE A 150 -9.41 3.54 -5.48
N SER A 151 -9.11 3.89 -6.72
CA SER A 151 -8.93 2.93 -7.83
C SER A 151 -7.77 3.34 -8.72
N ILE A 152 -7.27 2.39 -9.51
CA ILE A 152 -6.31 2.63 -10.58
C ILE A 152 -6.99 2.17 -11.85
N ASP A 153 -7.20 3.11 -12.77
CA ASP A 153 -7.96 2.93 -13.99
C ASP A 153 -7.14 3.42 -15.20
N ASP A 154 -7.70 3.31 -16.40
CA ASP A 154 -7.06 3.72 -17.67
C ASP A 154 -5.68 3.09 -17.86
N ILE A 155 -5.59 1.78 -17.56
CA ILE A 155 -4.34 1.05 -17.47
C ILE A 155 -3.77 0.77 -18.85
N GLY A 156 -2.61 1.36 -19.12
CA GLY A 156 -1.77 1.09 -20.27
C GLY A 156 -0.52 0.28 -19.91
N THR A 157 0.38 0.11 -20.87
CA THR A 157 1.67 -0.56 -20.64
C THR A 157 2.67 0.32 -19.89
N ARG A 158 2.48 1.64 -19.88
CA ARG A 158 3.39 2.62 -19.29
C ARG A 158 2.67 3.74 -18.55
N SER A 159 1.37 3.64 -18.36
CA SER A 159 0.58 4.68 -17.70
C SER A 159 -0.68 4.13 -17.07
N ALA A 160 -1.18 4.81 -16.06
CA ALA A 160 -2.51 4.60 -15.50
C ALA A 160 -2.98 5.88 -14.79
N THR A 161 -4.18 5.85 -14.24
CA THR A 161 -4.77 6.97 -13.50
C THR A 161 -5.13 6.52 -12.09
N LEU A 162 -4.56 7.17 -11.07
CA LEU A 162 -5.00 7.01 -9.69
C LEU A 162 -6.23 7.90 -9.47
N ASN A 163 -7.36 7.29 -9.14
CA ASN A 163 -8.62 7.98 -8.89
C ASN A 163 -9.02 7.91 -7.42
N ILE A 164 -9.55 9.01 -6.90
CA ILE A 164 -10.16 9.09 -5.58
C ILE A 164 -11.56 9.64 -5.78
N ALA A 165 -12.57 8.89 -5.33
CA ALA A 165 -13.96 9.28 -5.51
C ALA A 165 -14.78 9.05 -4.24
N TRP A 166 -15.59 10.02 -3.87
CA TRP A 166 -16.54 9.92 -2.78
C TRP A 166 -17.64 10.97 -2.95
N ASP A 167 -18.88 10.64 -2.57
CA ASP A 167 -20.05 11.47 -2.80
C ASP A 167 -20.16 11.86 -4.29
N GLN A 168 -20.29 13.11 -4.63
CA GLN A 168 -20.38 13.61 -5.99
C GLN A 168 -19.05 14.10 -6.57
N ILE A 169 -17.93 13.74 -5.96
CA ILE A 169 -16.59 14.20 -6.35
C ILE A 169 -15.70 13.04 -6.75
N ARG A 170 -14.98 13.25 -7.85
CA ARG A 170 -13.80 12.47 -8.24
C ARG A 170 -12.63 13.41 -8.50
N VAL A 171 -11.44 13.00 -8.10
CA VAL A 171 -10.17 13.58 -8.55
C VAL A 171 -9.33 12.49 -9.17
N SER A 172 -8.61 12.82 -10.22
CA SER A 172 -7.87 11.88 -11.06
C SER A 172 -6.45 12.36 -11.24
N TYR A 173 -5.48 11.48 -10.95
CA TYR A 173 -4.06 11.75 -11.02
C TYR A 173 -3.43 10.77 -12.02
N PRO A 174 -3.32 11.14 -13.31
CA PRO A 174 -2.63 10.32 -14.29
C PRO A 174 -1.15 10.25 -13.97
N PHE A 175 -0.54 9.07 -14.14
CA PHE A 175 0.88 8.84 -13.95
C PHE A 175 1.46 7.98 -15.06
N GLU A 176 2.74 8.14 -15.27
CA GLU A 176 3.55 7.37 -16.21
C GLU A 176 4.61 6.55 -15.47
N LEU A 177 5.17 5.56 -16.18
CA LEU A 177 6.18 4.62 -15.72
C LEU A 177 7.28 4.49 -16.75
N ASP A 178 8.51 4.31 -16.29
CA ASP A 178 9.63 3.97 -17.17
C ASP A 178 9.70 2.45 -17.44
N THR A 179 8.61 1.90 -17.95
CA THR A 179 8.51 0.47 -18.30
C THR A 179 9.48 0.11 -19.42
N GLU A 180 9.77 1.03 -20.34
CA GLU A 180 10.67 0.79 -21.46
C GLU A 180 12.08 0.45 -21.00
N SER A 181 12.68 1.28 -20.15
CA SER A 181 14.01 1.01 -19.59
C SER A 181 14.05 -0.28 -18.77
N GLN A 182 12.97 -0.60 -18.03
CA GLN A 182 12.88 -1.86 -17.30
C GLN A 182 12.86 -3.08 -18.22
N VAL A 183 12.11 -3.01 -19.33
CA VAL A 183 12.03 -4.07 -20.34
C VAL A 183 13.37 -4.22 -21.07
N VAL A 184 13.97 -3.11 -21.54
CA VAL A 184 15.28 -3.13 -22.22
C VAL A 184 16.33 -3.76 -21.31
N LYS A 185 16.40 -3.31 -20.05
CA LYS A 185 17.31 -3.91 -19.08
C LYS A 185 17.07 -5.41 -18.90
N SER A 186 15.83 -5.84 -18.79
CA SER A 186 15.48 -7.27 -18.66
C SER A 186 15.89 -8.07 -19.90
N ILE A 187 15.73 -7.51 -21.10
CA ILE A 187 16.18 -8.12 -22.35
C ILE A 187 17.71 -8.26 -22.35
N ASP A 188 18.43 -7.21 -22.01
CA ASP A 188 19.90 -7.20 -21.95
C ASP A 188 20.41 -8.24 -20.94
N ASP A 189 19.81 -8.31 -19.75
CA ASP A 189 20.16 -9.29 -18.73
C ASP A 189 19.95 -10.74 -19.21
N VAL A 190 18.86 -11.03 -19.92
CA VAL A 190 18.57 -12.35 -20.50
C VAL A 190 19.51 -12.66 -21.67
N MET A 191 19.76 -11.69 -22.54
CA MET A 191 20.64 -11.87 -23.70
C MET A 191 22.12 -11.98 -23.33
N ALA A 192 22.53 -11.44 -22.18
CA ALA A 192 23.87 -11.60 -21.65
C ALA A 192 24.17 -13.05 -21.18
N GLY A 193 23.13 -13.88 -21.07
CA GLY A 193 23.23 -15.25 -20.60
C GLY A 193 23.29 -15.36 -19.07
N PRO A 194 23.59 -16.57 -18.55
CA PRO A 194 23.63 -16.79 -17.12
C PRO A 194 24.70 -15.91 -16.44
N SER A 195 24.33 -15.32 -15.31
CA SER A 195 25.26 -14.53 -14.50
C SER A 195 26.32 -15.42 -13.82
N SER A 196 27.43 -14.82 -13.37
CA SER A 196 28.44 -15.55 -12.56
C SER A 196 27.81 -16.19 -11.31
N SER A 197 26.74 -15.59 -10.74
CA SER A 197 25.99 -16.17 -9.62
C SER A 197 25.23 -17.43 -10.03
N ASP A 198 24.68 -17.48 -11.24
CA ASP A 198 23.94 -18.64 -11.73
C ASP A 198 24.88 -19.81 -12.03
N TYR A 199 26.00 -19.51 -12.66
CA TYR A 199 27.07 -20.51 -12.83
C TYR A 199 27.55 -21.08 -11.50
N TYR A 200 27.86 -20.22 -10.53
CA TYR A 200 28.28 -20.64 -9.19
C TYR A 200 27.24 -21.50 -8.48
N LYS A 201 25.96 -21.08 -8.49
CA LYS A 201 24.87 -21.81 -7.84
C LYS A 201 24.65 -23.17 -8.50
N SER A 202 24.73 -23.22 -9.83
CA SER A 202 24.56 -24.44 -10.61
C SER A 202 25.72 -25.44 -10.34
N ALA A 203 26.97 -24.97 -10.40
CA ALA A 203 28.12 -25.77 -10.08
C ALA A 203 28.09 -26.31 -8.64
N LYS A 204 27.75 -25.43 -7.68
CA LYS A 204 27.59 -25.81 -6.27
C LYS A 204 26.51 -26.88 -6.08
N TYR A 205 25.36 -26.73 -6.71
CA TYR A 205 24.28 -27.73 -6.64
C TYR A 205 24.71 -29.07 -7.19
N TYR A 206 25.34 -29.10 -8.37
CA TYR A 206 25.82 -30.32 -8.97
C TYR A 206 26.83 -31.08 -8.08
N LEU A 207 27.75 -30.33 -7.44
CA LEU A 207 28.71 -30.90 -6.52
C LEU A 207 28.07 -31.44 -5.23
N MET A 208 27.11 -30.71 -4.66
CA MET A 208 26.43 -31.11 -3.42
C MET A 208 25.55 -32.35 -3.60
N GLU A 209 24.89 -32.47 -4.75
CA GLU A 209 24.01 -33.60 -5.08
C GLU A 209 24.75 -34.78 -5.72
N GLY A 210 26.07 -34.68 -5.83
CA GLY A 210 26.88 -35.76 -6.44
C GLY A 210 26.61 -35.99 -7.92
N LEU A 211 26.19 -34.94 -8.63
CA LEU A 211 25.92 -34.96 -10.07
C LEU A 211 27.24 -34.83 -10.86
N ASP A 212 27.15 -34.64 -12.18
CA ASP A 212 28.30 -34.56 -13.09
C ASP A 212 29.26 -33.41 -12.69
N ALA A 213 30.38 -33.79 -12.08
CA ALA A 213 31.42 -32.88 -11.61
C ALA A 213 32.19 -32.21 -12.76
N GLU A 214 32.34 -32.89 -13.91
CA GLU A 214 33.03 -32.33 -15.09
C GLU A 214 32.20 -31.16 -15.66
N LYS A 215 30.89 -31.33 -15.70
CA LYS A 215 29.98 -30.27 -16.11
C LYS A 215 29.98 -29.09 -15.13
N ALA A 216 30.07 -29.36 -13.83
CA ALA A 216 30.14 -28.30 -12.82
C ALA A 216 31.47 -27.51 -12.93
N LEU A 217 32.54 -28.07 -13.39
CA LEU A 217 33.83 -27.40 -13.60
C LEU A 217 33.83 -26.44 -14.81
N VAL A 218 32.91 -26.62 -15.74
CA VAL A 218 32.78 -25.74 -16.93
C VAL A 218 32.06 -24.46 -16.59
N TRP A 219 31.33 -24.44 -15.52
CA TRP A 219 30.58 -23.27 -15.02
C TRP A 219 31.39 -22.47 -14.04
#